data_44107c49fd2e1657cc90f96093fef3f7
#
_entry.id   44107c49fd2e1657cc90f96093fef3f7
#
_cell.length_a   1.000
_cell.length_b   1.000
_cell.length_c   1.000
_cell.angle_alpha   90.00
_cell.angle_beta   90.00
_cell.angle_gamma   90.00
#
_symmetry.space_group_name_H-M   'P 1'
#
loop_
_entity.id
_entity.type
_entity.pdbx_description
1 polymer ?
#
loop_
_entity_poly.entity_id
_entity_poly.type
_entity_poly.pdbx_seq_one_letter_code
_entity_poly.pdbx_strand_id
1 'polypeptide(L)'
;YGDHRDLHKEYRRQRQMCIRDRYYNSSSILNRSVLVLNTNYAPMDICTAKRAICLYFNEKVDILESYKEDVRSPSTTLNLPSIIRLKDFVKNHTMDVILTRKNLLVRDNFECQYCSSKKTPLTMDHVKPKNQGGLDTWENLVAACQPCNRIKGNRTPEEAKMPLKKIPRKPNKIHYFQQFISDHQGAWKPYLFMEAF
;
A
#
# COMPACT_ATOMS: atom_id res chain seq x y z
N TYR A 1 -30.58 -6.10 -17.51
CA TYR A 1 -29.88 -6.88 -16.47
C TYR A 1 -28.43 -7.04 -16.92
N GLY A 2 -27.56 -6.01 -16.74
CA GLY A 2 -26.13 -6.06 -17.01
C GLY A 2 -25.41 -6.85 -15.92
N ASP A 3 -24.61 -7.81 -16.34
CA ASP A 3 -23.98 -8.83 -15.51
C ASP A 3 -22.98 -8.19 -14.52
N HIS A 4 -23.28 -8.28 -13.22
CA HIS A 4 -22.39 -7.88 -12.11
C HIS A 4 -20.98 -8.50 -12.20
N ARG A 5 -20.78 -9.57 -12.98
CA ARG A 5 -19.49 -10.23 -13.23
C ARG A 5 -18.54 -9.40 -14.09
N ASP A 6 -19.03 -8.53 -14.95
CA ASP A 6 -18.18 -7.71 -15.82
C ASP A 6 -17.57 -6.52 -15.08
N LEU A 7 -18.28 -5.93 -14.11
CA LEU A 7 -17.75 -4.90 -13.22
C LEU A 7 -16.56 -5.41 -12.39
N HIS A 8 -16.62 -6.67 -11.91
CA HIS A 8 -15.52 -7.29 -11.18
C HIS A 8 -14.31 -7.62 -12.05
N LYS A 9 -14.52 -8.00 -13.32
CA LYS A 9 -13.44 -8.24 -14.29
C LYS A 9 -12.76 -6.94 -14.69
N GLU A 10 -13.52 -5.89 -14.90
CA GLU A 10 -13.00 -4.57 -15.25
C GLU A 10 -12.22 -3.95 -14.09
N TYR A 11 -12.70 -4.11 -12.84
CA TYR A 11 -11.99 -3.71 -11.63
C TYR A 11 -10.68 -4.50 -11.42
N ARG A 12 -10.65 -5.81 -11.76
CA ARG A 12 -9.42 -6.61 -11.76
C ARG A 12 -8.45 -6.19 -12.85
N ARG A 13 -8.91 -5.88 -14.08
CA ARG A 13 -8.07 -5.38 -15.17
C ARG A 13 -7.51 -4.00 -14.85
N GLN A 14 -8.31 -3.10 -14.27
CA GLN A 14 -7.85 -1.79 -13.81
C GLN A 14 -6.82 -1.93 -12.68
N ARG A 15 -6.96 -2.91 -11.78
CA ARG A 15 -5.99 -3.21 -10.72
C ARG A 15 -4.66 -3.72 -11.27
N GLN A 16 -4.65 -4.52 -12.34
CA GLN A 16 -3.42 -4.97 -13.01
C GLN A 16 -2.71 -3.83 -13.78
N MET A 17 -3.47 -2.92 -14.40
CA MET A 17 -2.90 -1.71 -15.00
C MET A 17 -2.21 -0.82 -13.97
N CYS A 18 -2.75 -0.69 -12.76
CA CYS A 18 -2.14 0.13 -11.70
C CYS A 18 -0.83 -0.41 -11.16
N ILE A 19 -0.56 -1.72 -11.27
CA ILE A 19 0.72 -2.33 -10.88
C ILE A 19 1.81 -1.99 -11.92
N ARG A 20 1.47 -1.84 -13.20
CA ARG A 20 2.40 -1.47 -14.27
C ARG A 20 2.85 0.00 -14.23
N ASP A 21 1.98 0.93 -13.82
CA ASP A 21 2.30 2.37 -13.79
C ASP A 21 3.24 2.78 -12.64
N ARG A 22 3.61 1.87 -11.73
CA ARG A 22 4.48 2.18 -10.57
C ARG A 22 5.97 2.34 -10.90
N TYR A 23 6.40 2.13 -12.14
CA TYR A 23 7.82 2.17 -12.53
C TYR A 23 8.23 3.39 -13.36
N TYR A 24 7.35 4.37 -13.59
CA TYR A 24 7.70 5.56 -14.36
C TYR A 24 7.85 6.81 -13.49
N ASN A 25 9.09 7.31 -13.42
CA ASN A 25 9.55 8.63 -12.93
C ASN A 25 8.90 9.19 -11.65
N SER A 26 9.65 9.10 -10.56
CA SER A 26 9.36 9.66 -9.22
C SER A 26 9.29 11.20 -9.16
N SER A 27 9.46 11.93 -10.27
CA SER A 27 9.48 13.40 -10.35
C SER A 27 8.16 14.05 -10.79
N SER A 28 7.18 13.30 -11.26
CA SER A 28 5.90 13.87 -11.71
C SER A 28 4.92 14.04 -10.56
N ILE A 29 4.32 15.24 -10.42
CA ILE A 29 3.26 15.54 -9.46
C ILE A 29 2.06 14.60 -9.61
N LEU A 30 1.83 14.05 -10.82
CA LEU A 30 0.77 13.08 -11.10
C LEU A 30 0.97 11.72 -10.43
N ASN A 31 2.17 11.42 -9.92
CA ASN A 31 2.48 10.20 -9.18
C ASN A 31 2.24 10.34 -7.66
N ARG A 32 1.85 11.54 -7.18
CA ARG A 32 1.50 11.71 -5.76
C ARG A 32 0.39 10.77 -5.34
N SER A 33 0.48 10.36 -4.09
CA SER A 33 -0.50 9.47 -3.47
C SER A 33 -1.80 10.24 -3.16
N VAL A 34 -2.93 9.63 -3.46
CA VAL A 34 -4.27 10.15 -3.19
C VAL A 34 -5.04 9.12 -2.38
N LEU A 35 -5.63 9.54 -1.27
CA LEU A 35 -6.47 8.68 -0.44
C LEU A 35 -7.84 8.51 -1.10
N VAL A 36 -8.27 7.26 -1.24
CA VAL A 36 -9.59 6.89 -1.77
C VAL A 36 -10.49 6.49 -0.64
N LEU A 37 -11.61 7.18 -0.49
CA LEU A 37 -12.65 6.89 0.49
C LEU A 37 -13.87 6.25 -0.19
N ASN A 38 -14.58 5.41 0.54
CA ASN A 38 -15.89 4.93 0.17
C ASN A 38 -16.95 6.04 0.42
N THR A 39 -18.19 5.82 0.01
CA THR A 39 -19.31 6.74 0.25
C THR A 39 -19.53 7.03 1.75
N ASN A 40 -19.22 6.07 2.63
CA ASN A 40 -19.30 6.20 4.09
C ASN A 40 -18.01 6.76 4.72
N TYR A 41 -17.14 7.39 3.93
CA TYR A 41 -15.84 7.95 4.35
C TYR A 41 -14.82 6.93 4.91
N ALA A 42 -15.10 5.64 4.84
CA ALA A 42 -14.12 4.63 5.21
C ALA A 42 -12.95 4.60 4.21
N PRO A 43 -11.70 4.58 4.68
CA PRO A 43 -10.53 4.52 3.81
C PRO A 43 -10.49 3.19 3.06
N MET A 44 -10.40 3.27 1.73
CA MET A 44 -10.44 2.10 0.85
C MET A 44 -9.09 1.73 0.26
N ASP A 45 -8.41 2.68 -0.36
CA ASP A 45 -7.17 2.44 -1.08
C ASP A 45 -6.34 3.72 -1.18
N ILE A 46 -5.12 3.60 -1.68
CA ILE A 46 -4.28 4.73 -2.09
C ILE A 46 -3.96 4.55 -3.56
N CYS A 47 -4.27 5.56 -4.35
CA CYS A 47 -3.96 5.60 -5.78
C CYS A 47 -3.03 6.77 -6.13
N THR A 48 -2.62 6.85 -7.40
CA THR A 48 -1.90 8.02 -7.91
C THR A 48 -2.86 9.14 -8.25
N ALA A 49 -2.38 10.40 -8.21
CA ALA A 49 -3.17 11.56 -8.62
C ALA A 49 -3.65 11.44 -10.07
N LYS A 50 -2.82 10.87 -10.98
CA LYS A 50 -3.22 10.57 -12.36
C LYS A 50 -4.50 9.73 -12.39
N ARG A 51 -4.56 8.66 -11.59
CA ARG A 51 -5.76 7.79 -11.52
C ARG A 51 -6.95 8.52 -10.92
N ALA A 52 -6.73 9.29 -9.85
CA ALA A 52 -7.79 10.07 -9.21
C ALA A 52 -8.44 11.06 -10.19
N ILE A 53 -7.63 11.75 -11.00
CA ILE A 53 -8.08 12.66 -12.06
C ILE A 53 -8.90 11.90 -13.12
N CYS A 54 -8.44 10.74 -13.58
CA CYS A 54 -9.20 9.92 -14.52
C CYS A 54 -10.55 9.48 -13.93
N LEU A 55 -10.60 9.11 -12.65
CA LEU A 55 -11.85 8.75 -11.97
C LEU A 55 -12.79 9.96 -11.84
N TYR A 56 -12.27 11.14 -11.59
CA TYR A 56 -13.03 12.39 -11.51
C TYR A 56 -13.69 12.75 -12.85
N PHE A 57 -12.94 12.74 -13.95
CA PHE A 57 -13.49 13.00 -15.28
C PHE A 57 -14.47 11.93 -15.77
N ASN A 58 -14.39 10.71 -15.24
CA ASN A 58 -15.39 9.65 -15.47
C ASN A 58 -16.58 9.75 -14.50
N GLU A 59 -16.69 10.83 -13.72
CA GLU A 59 -17.78 11.10 -12.77
C GLU A 59 -17.97 10.02 -11.67
N LYS A 60 -16.95 9.21 -11.42
CA LYS A 60 -16.98 8.10 -10.43
C LYS A 60 -16.64 8.54 -9.02
N VAL A 61 -16.05 9.72 -8.86
CA VAL A 61 -15.58 10.22 -7.56
C VAL A 61 -15.85 11.71 -7.41
N ASP A 62 -15.92 12.14 -6.14
CA ASP A 62 -15.85 13.55 -5.75
C ASP A 62 -14.46 13.84 -5.16
N ILE A 63 -13.89 15.01 -5.46
CA ILE A 63 -12.67 15.49 -4.81
C ILE A 63 -13.08 16.17 -3.50
N LEU A 64 -12.60 15.65 -2.36
CA LEU A 64 -12.86 16.25 -1.04
C LEU A 64 -11.78 17.24 -0.66
N GLU A 65 -10.50 16.87 -0.90
CA GLU A 65 -9.35 17.68 -0.56
C GLU A 65 -8.33 17.66 -1.70
N SER A 66 -7.62 18.76 -1.86
CA SER A 66 -6.61 18.95 -2.89
C SER A 66 -5.28 19.39 -2.29
N TYR A 67 -4.19 19.03 -2.96
CA TYR A 67 -2.89 19.62 -2.70
C TYR A 67 -2.87 21.11 -3.16
N LYS A 68 -1.82 21.82 -2.80
CA LYS A 68 -1.64 23.24 -3.19
C LYS A 68 -1.30 23.42 -4.66
N GLU A 69 -0.88 22.36 -5.32
CA GLU A 69 -0.43 22.38 -6.71
C GLU A 69 -1.59 22.09 -7.67
N ASP A 70 -1.49 22.68 -8.87
CA ASP A 70 -2.47 22.52 -9.94
C ASP A 70 -1.93 21.65 -11.08
N VAL A 71 -2.84 20.95 -11.73
CA VAL A 71 -2.60 20.27 -13.00
C VAL A 71 -3.29 21.05 -14.11
N ARG A 72 -2.54 21.42 -15.14
CA ARG A 72 -3.04 22.19 -16.27
C ARG A 72 -3.07 21.33 -17.53
N SER A 73 -4.17 21.44 -18.26
CA SER A 73 -4.31 20.99 -19.64
C SER A 73 -4.57 22.20 -20.54
N PRO A 74 -4.55 22.06 -21.87
CA PRO A 74 -4.83 23.19 -22.77
C PRO A 74 -6.19 23.87 -22.53
N SER A 75 -7.18 23.15 -22.03
CA SER A 75 -8.55 23.62 -21.85
C SER A 75 -9.02 23.72 -20.38
N THR A 76 -8.28 23.14 -19.44
CA THR A 76 -8.77 23.02 -18.05
C THR A 76 -7.62 23.05 -17.05
N THR A 77 -7.84 23.74 -15.94
CA THR A 77 -6.97 23.69 -14.74
C THR A 77 -7.73 22.97 -13.63
N LEU A 78 -7.09 22.01 -12.98
CA LEU A 78 -7.65 21.23 -11.88
C LEU A 78 -6.65 21.23 -10.73
N ASN A 79 -7.13 21.46 -9.50
CA ASN A 79 -6.31 21.30 -8.32
C ASN A 79 -5.93 19.82 -8.17
N LEU A 80 -4.67 19.53 -7.84
CA LEU A 80 -4.18 18.17 -7.71
C LEU A 80 -4.91 17.46 -6.54
N PRO A 81 -5.70 16.40 -6.79
CA PRO A 81 -6.48 15.76 -5.73
C PRO A 81 -5.58 15.11 -4.68
N SER A 82 -5.96 15.25 -3.42
CA SER A 82 -5.32 14.62 -2.26
C SER A 82 -6.22 13.55 -1.64
N ILE A 83 -7.53 13.83 -1.55
CA ILE A 83 -8.54 12.89 -1.05
C ILE A 83 -9.71 12.87 -2.03
N ILE A 84 -10.10 11.68 -2.44
CA ILE A 84 -11.29 11.45 -3.26
C ILE A 84 -12.25 10.49 -2.58
N ARG A 85 -13.56 10.69 -2.82
CA ARG A 85 -14.63 9.82 -2.33
C ARG A 85 -15.36 9.20 -3.50
N LEU A 86 -15.62 7.89 -3.44
CA LEU A 86 -16.45 7.21 -4.42
C LEU A 86 -17.89 7.71 -4.34
N LYS A 87 -18.56 7.84 -5.50
CA LYS A 87 -20.00 8.15 -5.58
C LYS A 87 -20.86 6.92 -5.30
N ASP A 88 -20.40 5.75 -5.73
CA ASP A 88 -21.09 4.48 -5.52
C ASP A 88 -20.49 3.71 -4.35
N PHE A 89 -21.34 3.09 -3.51
CA PHE A 89 -20.87 2.28 -2.41
C PHE A 89 -20.26 0.97 -2.90
N VAL A 90 -19.00 0.76 -2.56
CA VAL A 90 -18.31 -0.50 -2.84
C VAL A 90 -18.27 -1.35 -1.58
N LYS A 91 -18.97 -2.49 -1.62
CA LYS A 91 -18.95 -3.46 -0.53
C LYS A 91 -17.58 -4.08 -0.39
N ASN A 92 -16.93 -3.77 0.73
CA ASN A 92 -15.56 -4.16 1.00
C ASN A 92 -15.51 -5.54 1.67
N HIS A 93 -15.53 -6.61 0.88
CA HIS A 93 -15.39 -7.96 1.44
C HIS A 93 -13.95 -8.41 1.69
N THR A 94 -12.95 -7.79 1.08
CA THR A 94 -11.57 -8.30 1.14
C THR A 94 -10.53 -7.21 0.90
N MET A 95 -10.57 -6.13 1.70
CA MET A 95 -9.50 -5.14 1.58
C MET A 95 -8.37 -5.43 2.57
N ASP A 96 -7.91 -6.65 2.53
CA ASP A 96 -6.68 -7.05 3.19
C ASP A 96 -5.47 -6.47 2.46
N VAL A 97 -4.46 -6.06 3.20
CA VAL A 97 -3.19 -5.67 2.61
C VAL A 97 -2.61 -6.88 1.89
N ILE A 98 -2.41 -6.75 0.56
CA ILE A 98 -1.87 -7.84 -0.25
C ILE A 98 -0.42 -8.10 0.15
N LEU A 99 -0.08 -9.36 0.37
CA LEU A 99 1.30 -9.77 0.63
C LEU A 99 2.16 -9.57 -0.62
N THR A 100 2.98 -8.54 -0.59
CA THR A 100 3.99 -8.24 -1.61
C THR A 100 5.30 -7.90 -0.91
N ARG A 101 6.43 -8.05 -1.63
CA ARG A 101 7.73 -7.65 -1.08
C ARG A 101 7.72 -6.20 -0.57
N LYS A 102 7.14 -5.27 -1.32
CA LYS A 102 7.06 -3.86 -0.92
C LYS A 102 6.28 -3.70 0.38
N ASN A 103 5.11 -4.32 0.47
CA ASN A 103 4.24 -4.20 1.63
C ASN A 103 4.84 -4.88 2.87
N LEU A 104 5.58 -5.97 2.67
CA LEU A 104 6.34 -6.63 3.73
C LEU A 104 7.44 -5.71 4.29
N LEU A 105 8.24 -5.08 3.40
CA LEU A 105 9.28 -4.16 3.81
C LEU A 105 8.70 -2.92 4.52
N VAL A 106 7.56 -2.41 4.05
CA VAL A 106 6.82 -1.32 4.71
C VAL A 106 6.37 -1.73 6.11
N ARG A 107 5.76 -2.93 6.28
CA ARG A 107 5.36 -3.45 7.59
C ARG A 107 6.54 -3.51 8.58
N ASP A 108 7.70 -3.91 8.09
CA ASP A 108 8.91 -4.10 8.89
C ASP A 108 9.78 -2.83 8.96
N ASN A 109 9.24 -1.66 8.55
CA ASN A 109 9.91 -0.35 8.58
C ASN A 109 11.25 -0.33 7.83
N PHE A 110 11.37 -1.11 6.74
CA PHE A 110 12.61 -1.27 5.98
C PHE A 110 13.81 -1.66 6.88
N GLU A 111 13.56 -2.52 7.89
CA GLU A 111 14.53 -2.94 8.88
C GLU A 111 14.61 -4.47 8.93
N CYS A 112 15.84 -5.00 9.01
CA CYS A 112 16.06 -6.43 9.20
C CYS A 112 15.49 -6.88 10.56
N GLN A 113 14.62 -7.89 10.56
CA GLN A 113 13.97 -8.36 11.78
C GLN A 113 14.87 -9.23 12.68
N TYR A 114 16.10 -9.51 12.23
CA TYR A 114 17.12 -10.23 13.03
C TYR A 114 18.15 -9.30 13.66
N CYS A 115 18.74 -8.36 12.89
CA CYS A 115 19.83 -7.50 13.36
C CYS A 115 19.51 -6.01 13.35
N SER A 116 18.29 -5.62 13.02
CA SER A 116 17.85 -4.22 12.97
C SER A 116 18.58 -3.34 11.94
N SER A 117 19.35 -3.92 11.03
CA SER A 117 20.07 -3.15 10.01
C SER A 117 19.12 -2.59 8.96
N LYS A 118 19.31 -1.31 8.60
CA LYS A 118 18.62 -0.62 7.49
C LYS A 118 19.54 -0.37 6.29
N LYS A 119 20.84 -0.64 6.44
CA LYS A 119 21.89 -0.21 5.49
C LYS A 119 22.13 -1.18 4.33
N THR A 120 21.65 -2.42 4.41
CA THR A 120 21.92 -3.47 3.41
C THR A 120 20.67 -3.74 2.58
N PRO A 121 20.79 -4.23 1.33
CA PRO A 121 19.63 -4.67 0.58
C PRO A 121 18.83 -5.69 1.37
N LEU A 122 17.55 -5.39 1.61
CA LEU A 122 16.65 -6.28 2.33
C LEU A 122 16.01 -7.28 1.36
N THR A 123 15.88 -8.51 1.83
CA THR A 123 15.21 -9.64 1.17
C THR A 123 14.00 -10.07 2.00
N MET A 124 13.14 -10.89 1.42
CA MET A 124 12.11 -11.64 2.17
C MET A 124 12.72 -12.95 2.63
N ASP A 125 12.52 -13.28 3.90
CA ASP A 125 12.93 -14.54 4.50
C ASP A 125 11.73 -15.24 5.13
N HIS A 126 11.71 -16.58 5.04
CA HIS A 126 10.70 -17.42 5.67
C HIS A 126 11.12 -17.77 7.09
N VAL A 127 10.32 -17.40 8.08
CA VAL A 127 10.54 -17.75 9.49
C VAL A 127 10.63 -19.27 9.62
N LYS A 128 9.58 -19.98 9.19
CA LYS A 128 9.62 -21.43 8.96
C LYS A 128 10.02 -21.67 7.51
N PRO A 129 11.15 -22.32 7.24
CA PRO A 129 11.63 -22.54 5.88
C PRO A 129 10.65 -23.31 4.98
N LYS A 130 10.69 -23.08 3.68
CA LYS A 130 9.82 -23.79 2.70
C LYS A 130 10.04 -25.31 2.71
N ASN A 131 11.27 -25.76 2.87
CA ASN A 131 11.60 -27.20 2.99
C ASN A 131 11.03 -27.85 4.24
N GLN A 132 10.65 -27.07 5.24
CA GLN A 132 9.96 -27.52 6.44
C GLN A 132 8.44 -27.27 6.39
N GLY A 133 7.88 -26.94 5.21
CA GLY A 133 6.45 -26.68 5.03
C GLY A 133 6.04 -25.24 5.34
N GLY A 134 6.96 -24.27 5.34
CA GLY A 134 6.65 -22.85 5.49
C GLY A 134 5.90 -22.29 4.29
N LEU A 135 4.79 -21.57 4.52
CA LEU A 135 3.95 -20.96 3.49
C LEU A 135 4.28 -19.48 3.30
N ASP A 136 3.88 -18.94 2.14
CA ASP A 136 3.97 -17.51 1.84
C ASP A 136 2.81 -16.76 2.52
N THR A 137 2.91 -16.52 3.83
CA THR A 137 1.92 -15.79 4.65
C THR A 137 2.55 -14.61 5.37
N TRP A 138 1.72 -13.70 5.84
CA TRP A 138 2.16 -12.54 6.63
C TRP A 138 2.86 -12.94 7.93
N GLU A 139 2.43 -14.06 8.51
CA GLU A 139 2.94 -14.59 9.77
C GLU A 139 4.25 -15.36 9.60
N ASN A 140 4.56 -15.78 8.36
CA ASN A 140 5.75 -16.57 8.06
C ASN A 140 6.83 -15.82 7.26
N LEU A 141 6.57 -14.58 6.83
CA LEU A 141 7.54 -13.79 6.08
C LEU A 141 8.02 -12.58 6.87
N VAL A 142 9.31 -12.31 6.81
CA VAL A 142 9.95 -11.15 7.45
C VAL A 142 10.97 -10.48 6.53
N ALA A 143 11.22 -9.18 6.76
CA ALA A 143 12.34 -8.48 6.14
C ALA A 143 13.66 -8.93 6.78
N ALA A 144 14.61 -9.37 5.98
CA ALA A 144 15.93 -9.77 6.42
C ALA A 144 17.02 -9.18 5.51
N CYS A 145 18.14 -8.75 6.09
CA CYS A 145 19.31 -8.41 5.29
C CYS A 145 19.95 -9.68 4.71
N GLN A 146 20.64 -9.55 3.58
CA GLN A 146 21.29 -10.70 2.93
C GLN A 146 22.22 -11.49 3.86
N PRO A 147 23.06 -10.87 4.70
CA PRO A 147 23.90 -11.61 5.64
C PRO A 147 23.08 -12.47 6.62
N CYS A 148 22.07 -11.89 7.28
CA CYS A 148 21.24 -12.62 8.22
C CYS A 148 20.46 -13.76 7.54
N ASN A 149 19.88 -13.51 6.37
CA ASN A 149 19.18 -14.53 5.59
C ASN A 149 20.09 -15.70 5.21
N ARG A 150 21.34 -15.40 4.82
CA ARG A 150 22.36 -16.44 4.50
C ARG A 150 22.76 -17.23 5.75
N ILE A 151 23.00 -16.55 6.89
CA ILE A 151 23.38 -17.22 8.15
C ILE A 151 22.26 -18.12 8.64
N LYS A 152 21.00 -17.67 8.57
CA LYS A 152 19.84 -18.48 8.96
C LYS A 152 19.67 -19.69 8.04
N GLY A 153 19.75 -19.48 6.73
CA GLY A 153 19.58 -20.56 5.74
C GLY A 153 18.23 -21.27 5.90
N ASN A 154 18.27 -22.60 5.77
CA ASN A 154 17.07 -23.47 5.87
C ASN A 154 16.74 -23.90 7.31
N ARG A 155 17.08 -23.07 8.30
CA ARG A 155 16.79 -23.30 9.73
C ARG A 155 15.70 -22.37 10.20
N THR A 156 14.99 -22.74 11.28
CA THR A 156 14.11 -21.80 12.00
C THR A 156 14.96 -20.76 12.76
N PRO A 157 14.37 -19.63 13.20
CA PRO A 157 15.09 -18.66 14.05
C PRO A 157 15.67 -19.27 15.33
N GLU A 158 14.94 -20.22 15.92
CA GLU A 158 15.34 -20.95 17.13
C GLU A 158 16.57 -21.85 16.84
N GLU A 159 16.51 -22.66 15.77
CA GLU A 159 17.62 -23.52 15.35
C GLU A 159 18.87 -22.72 14.96
N ALA A 160 18.67 -21.52 14.38
CA ALA A 160 19.76 -20.63 13.99
C ALA A 160 20.26 -19.77 15.17
N LYS A 161 19.62 -19.79 16.32
CA LYS A 161 19.86 -18.90 17.46
C LYS A 161 19.77 -17.42 17.08
N MET A 162 18.83 -17.09 16.22
CA MET A 162 18.60 -15.75 15.68
C MET A 162 17.18 -15.29 16.02
N PRO A 163 16.92 -14.76 17.21
CA PRO A 163 15.59 -14.36 17.61
C PRO A 163 15.06 -13.23 16.73
N LEU A 164 13.76 -13.29 16.45
CA LEU A 164 13.06 -12.23 15.74
C LEU A 164 12.84 -11.03 16.68
N LYS A 165 13.04 -9.83 16.17
CA LYS A 165 12.75 -8.57 16.88
C LYS A 165 11.25 -8.45 17.22
N LYS A 166 10.39 -8.87 16.29
CA LYS A 166 8.92 -8.87 16.44
C LYS A 166 8.35 -10.13 15.81
N ILE A 167 7.30 -10.66 16.44
CA ILE A 167 6.52 -11.75 15.83
C ILE A 167 5.76 -11.18 14.63
N PRO A 168 5.96 -11.73 13.41
CA PRO A 168 5.30 -11.22 12.22
C PRO A 168 3.79 -11.45 12.30
N ARG A 169 3.03 -10.41 11.98
CA ARG A 169 1.56 -10.44 11.93
C ARG A 169 1.10 -9.74 10.67
N LYS A 170 -0.12 -10.07 10.23
CA LYS A 170 -0.79 -9.35 9.14
C LYS A 170 -1.01 -7.89 9.55
N PRO A 171 -0.62 -6.90 8.73
CA PRO A 171 -0.79 -5.50 9.07
C PRO A 171 -2.28 -5.12 9.03
N ASN A 172 -2.70 -4.28 9.98
CA ASN A 172 -3.99 -3.61 9.90
C ASN A 172 -3.96 -2.61 8.73
N LYS A 173 -5.02 -2.55 7.94
CA LYS A 173 -5.16 -1.69 6.78
C LYS A 173 -5.00 -0.21 7.11
N ILE A 174 -5.63 0.27 8.17
CA ILE A 174 -5.55 1.68 8.59
C ILE A 174 -4.10 2.00 8.96
N HIS A 175 -3.46 1.16 9.77
CA HIS A 175 -2.06 1.34 10.13
C HIS A 175 -1.14 1.28 8.90
N TYR A 176 -1.46 0.44 7.92
CA TYR A 176 -0.73 0.42 6.65
C TYR A 176 -0.87 1.75 5.89
N PHE A 177 -2.08 2.37 5.86
CA PHE A 177 -2.28 3.67 5.21
C PHE A 177 -1.59 4.81 5.95
N GLN A 178 -1.55 4.78 7.29
CA GLN A 178 -0.84 5.78 8.11
C GLN A 178 0.64 5.92 7.73
N GLN A 179 1.27 4.85 7.26
CA GLN A 179 2.67 4.87 6.85
C GLN A 179 2.94 5.64 5.54
N PHE A 180 1.90 6.00 4.80
CA PHE A 180 2.01 6.84 3.59
C PHE A 180 1.84 8.31 3.88
N ILE A 181 1.54 8.69 5.13
CA ILE A 181 1.41 10.10 5.51
C ILE A 181 2.80 10.71 5.61
N SER A 182 3.01 11.77 4.85
CA SER A 182 4.15 12.67 4.94
C SER A 182 3.65 14.08 5.28
N ASP A 183 4.54 15.05 5.35
CA ASP A 183 4.21 16.45 5.67
C ASP A 183 3.16 17.07 4.71
N HIS A 184 3.04 16.51 3.51
CA HIS A 184 2.08 16.99 2.50
C HIS A 184 0.69 16.36 2.61
N GLN A 185 0.50 15.31 3.40
CA GLN A 185 -0.78 14.59 3.56
C GLN A 185 -1.45 14.82 4.92
N GLY A 186 -1.24 15.97 5.53
CA GLY A 186 -1.89 16.32 6.81
C GLY A 186 -3.40 16.16 6.81
N ALA A 187 -4.07 16.47 5.69
CA ALA A 187 -5.51 16.33 5.52
C ALA A 187 -6.02 14.87 5.61
N TRP A 188 -5.14 13.85 5.50
CA TRP A 188 -5.54 12.45 5.63
C TRP A 188 -5.74 11.99 7.08
N LYS A 189 -5.12 12.70 8.05
CA LYS A 189 -5.11 12.29 9.47
C LYS A 189 -6.50 11.99 10.03
N PRO A 190 -7.54 12.84 9.86
CA PRO A 190 -8.87 12.57 10.41
C PRO A 190 -9.47 11.26 9.86
N TYR A 191 -9.26 10.96 8.58
CA TYR A 191 -9.81 9.76 7.93
C TYR A 191 -9.05 8.48 8.30
N LEU A 192 -7.85 8.60 8.87
CA LEU A 192 -7.01 7.48 9.29
C LEU A 192 -6.92 7.38 10.83
N PHE A 193 -7.84 8.02 11.55
CA PHE A 193 -7.92 8.01 13.00
C PHE A 193 -6.61 8.44 13.68
N MET A 194 -5.93 9.41 13.09
CA MET A 194 -4.77 10.08 13.69
C MET A 194 -5.22 11.43 14.23
N GLU A 195 -4.89 11.69 15.49
CA GLU A 195 -5.18 12.99 16.10
C GLU A 195 -4.44 14.10 15.34
N ALA A 196 -5.14 15.19 15.09
CA ALA A 196 -4.54 16.42 14.59
C ALA A 196 -3.87 17.10 15.79
N PHE A 197 -2.54 17.07 15.84
CA PHE A 197 -1.75 17.87 16.77
C PHE A 197 -1.56 19.27 16.20
#